data_eb7abdc9e6002b59ead4b3cda1cff411
#
_entry.id   eb7abdc9e6002b59ead4b3cda1cff411
#
_cell.length_a   1.000
_cell.length_b   1.000
_cell.length_c   1.000
_cell.angle_alpha   90.00
_cell.angle_beta   90.00
_cell.angle_gamma   90.00
#
_symmetry.space_group_name_H-M   'P 1'
#
loop_
_entity.id
_entity.type
_entity.pdbx_description
1 polymer ?
#
loop_
_entity_poly.entity_id
_entity_poly.type
_entity_poly.pdbx_seq_one_letter_code
_entity_poly.pdbx_strand_id
1 'polypeptide(L)'
;MENKKLTCHSIWQEYQTDLEYKKSIDLFEKTKQQQNFFLGRQWEGLNAPDLEKPVLNFVKRVVNYLISVLMVNDVAISLKKDSDTDIALRAVQNEIEKINESSRFKSKLRNIIKNTAIDGDGAVYVRYDAQTKMADSEIICNTNIVFGDRTSSEVEKQPYIILVKHMSRNAFEYQFPGVEERGEYDFGFTEDTVTVLIRLYKKNGTVHYMQVTEHNVLTEETDTEQKLYPVAFMSWENVRGSCHGIGAVETIIPNQIAVNKLWAMALLYQKNNAFPKVFIDKTKLDRWNSSPGAVMGVIGNPNDAVATSFKPHDMASQLMSIVEKTIAYTKDFMGANDAALGNVSPTNTSAIVALQKTAVAPLELQRMSLYQFVEDYARIVYDIITTHYGIRRAVVDDVEYYVDYRTIDDGAQLVVDIGPSEYWSESAQIQTLDNLFTKGIVDDALI
;
A
#
# COMPACT_ATOMS: atom_id res chain seq x y z
N MET A 1 -30.61 -4.70 -25.61
CA MET A 1 -30.42 -3.43 -24.86
C MET A 1 -29.97 -2.40 -25.87
N GLU A 2 -30.75 -1.34 -26.06
CA GLU A 2 -30.42 -0.28 -27.03
C GLU A 2 -29.02 0.29 -26.75
N ASN A 3 -28.21 0.41 -27.80
CA ASN A 3 -26.91 1.09 -27.77
C ASN A 3 -27.10 2.57 -27.41
N LYS A 4 -27.24 2.88 -26.13
CA LYS A 4 -27.20 4.27 -25.66
C LYS A 4 -25.82 4.80 -26.01
N LYS A 5 -25.75 5.73 -26.94
CA LYS A 5 -24.47 6.37 -27.32
C LYS A 5 -23.83 6.93 -26.05
N LEU A 6 -22.65 6.45 -25.69
CA LEU A 6 -21.89 6.95 -24.55
C LEU A 6 -21.56 8.43 -24.79
N THR A 7 -21.88 9.26 -23.83
CA THR A 7 -21.60 10.71 -23.85
C THR A 7 -20.76 11.08 -22.64
N CYS A 8 -20.00 12.18 -22.70
CA CYS A 8 -19.27 12.70 -21.54
C CYS A 8 -20.18 12.83 -20.32
N HIS A 9 -21.39 13.39 -20.50
CA HIS A 9 -22.38 13.55 -19.43
C HIS A 9 -22.81 12.21 -18.81
N SER A 10 -23.03 11.16 -19.59
CA SER A 10 -23.42 9.84 -19.05
C SER A 10 -22.30 9.21 -18.21
N ILE A 11 -21.05 9.32 -18.66
CA ILE A 11 -19.87 8.81 -17.94
C ILE A 11 -19.67 9.62 -16.66
N TRP A 12 -19.85 10.94 -16.72
CA TRP A 12 -19.76 11.81 -15.55
C TRP A 12 -20.82 11.47 -14.49
N GLN A 13 -22.06 11.15 -14.92
CA GLN A 13 -23.10 10.68 -14.01
C GLN A 13 -22.74 9.34 -13.34
N GLU A 14 -22.16 8.37 -14.07
CA GLU A 14 -21.67 7.13 -13.48
C GLU A 14 -20.62 7.41 -12.39
N TYR A 15 -19.69 8.33 -12.66
CA TYR A 15 -18.68 8.77 -11.70
C TYR A 15 -19.29 9.47 -10.48
N GLN A 16 -20.22 10.40 -10.67
CA GLN A 16 -20.90 11.09 -9.55
C GLN A 16 -21.64 10.09 -8.64
N THR A 17 -22.33 9.12 -9.23
CA THR A 17 -23.01 8.05 -8.47
C THR A 17 -22.02 7.22 -7.65
N ASP A 18 -20.80 7.00 -8.16
CA ASP A 18 -19.76 6.30 -7.43
C ASP A 18 -19.16 7.18 -6.31
N LEU A 19 -18.99 8.48 -6.55
CA LEU A 19 -18.56 9.40 -5.49
C LEU A 19 -19.53 9.39 -4.30
N GLU A 20 -20.85 9.37 -4.57
CA GLU A 20 -21.86 9.25 -3.51
C GLU A 20 -21.73 7.94 -2.75
N TYR A 21 -21.50 6.82 -3.46
CA TYR A 21 -21.23 5.54 -2.83
C TYR A 21 -19.96 5.57 -1.95
N LYS A 22 -18.84 6.09 -2.47
CA LYS A 22 -17.59 6.20 -1.70
C LYS A 22 -17.74 7.08 -0.47
N LYS A 23 -18.54 8.16 -0.57
CA LYS A 23 -18.93 8.98 0.59
C LYS A 23 -19.76 8.19 1.60
N SER A 24 -20.72 7.37 1.13
CA SER A 24 -21.59 6.58 2.02
C SER A 24 -20.84 5.51 2.84
N ILE A 25 -19.71 5.03 2.35
CA ILE A 25 -18.83 4.07 3.06
C ILE A 25 -17.64 4.77 3.76
N ASP A 26 -17.61 6.11 3.77
CA ASP A 26 -16.56 6.94 4.35
C ASP A 26 -15.16 6.66 3.78
N LEU A 27 -15.03 6.20 2.52
CA LEU A 27 -13.77 5.76 1.93
C LEU A 27 -12.69 6.86 1.97
N PHE A 28 -13.06 8.10 1.62
CA PHE A 28 -12.11 9.24 1.58
C PHE A 28 -11.58 9.58 2.98
N GLU A 29 -12.49 9.68 3.97
CA GLU A 29 -12.11 9.99 5.34
C GLU A 29 -11.29 8.86 5.97
N LYS A 30 -11.66 7.61 5.72
CA LYS A 30 -10.91 6.43 6.17
C LYS A 30 -9.50 6.41 5.57
N THR A 31 -9.37 6.58 4.25
CA THR A 31 -8.08 6.63 3.57
C THR A 31 -7.20 7.74 4.14
N LYS A 32 -7.75 8.95 4.32
CA LYS A 32 -7.04 10.07 4.93
C LYS A 32 -6.60 9.78 6.36
N GLN A 33 -7.48 9.19 7.17
CA GLN A 33 -7.17 8.81 8.55
C GLN A 33 -6.05 7.75 8.58
N GLN A 34 -6.14 6.71 7.78
CA GLN A 34 -5.15 5.63 7.69
C GLN A 34 -3.77 6.18 7.28
N GLN A 35 -3.72 7.03 6.26
CA GLN A 35 -2.52 7.73 5.84
C GLN A 35 -1.93 8.60 6.97
N ASN A 36 -2.76 9.36 7.67
CA ASN A 36 -2.33 10.19 8.80
C ASN A 36 -1.76 9.35 9.93
N PHE A 37 -2.40 8.22 10.27
CA PHE A 37 -1.89 7.31 11.30
C PHE A 37 -0.55 6.69 10.91
N PHE A 38 -0.39 6.27 9.66
CA PHE A 38 0.88 5.76 9.17
C PHE A 38 1.99 6.83 9.17
N LEU A 39 1.68 8.06 8.78
CA LEU A 39 2.63 9.18 8.74
C LEU A 39 2.96 9.76 10.12
N GLY A 40 2.23 9.38 11.18
CA GLY A 40 2.41 9.91 12.53
C GLY A 40 1.62 11.18 12.83
N ARG A 41 0.71 11.59 11.96
CA ARG A 41 -0.19 12.74 12.16
C ARG A 41 -1.45 12.33 12.93
N GLN A 42 -1.26 11.61 14.05
CA GLN A 42 -2.33 10.87 14.73
C GLN A 42 -3.22 11.76 15.62
N TRP A 43 -2.83 13.01 15.84
CA TRP A 43 -3.56 14.01 16.61
C TRP A 43 -4.19 15.10 15.75
N GLU A 44 -4.22 14.92 14.44
CA GLU A 44 -4.82 15.88 13.53
C GLU A 44 -6.31 16.06 13.84
N GLY A 45 -6.76 17.31 13.86
CA GLY A 45 -8.15 17.65 14.20
C GLY A 45 -8.47 17.74 15.70
N LEU A 46 -7.56 17.28 16.60
CA LEU A 46 -7.79 17.40 18.04
C LEU A 46 -7.31 18.75 18.59
N ASN A 47 -8.23 19.58 19.04
CA ASN A 47 -7.93 20.83 19.73
C ASN A 47 -7.85 20.60 21.26
N ALA A 48 -6.64 20.34 21.76
CA ALA A 48 -6.34 20.19 23.19
C ALA A 48 -4.97 20.85 23.47
N PRO A 49 -4.95 22.19 23.71
CA PRO A 49 -3.69 22.92 23.85
C PRO A 49 -2.88 22.53 25.08
N ASP A 50 -3.54 22.12 26.16
CA ASP A 50 -2.90 21.75 27.44
C ASP A 50 -2.43 20.30 27.49
N LEU A 51 -2.76 19.50 26.48
CA LEU A 51 -2.39 18.09 26.41
C LEU A 51 -1.15 17.90 25.54
N GLU A 52 -0.12 17.27 26.13
CA GLU A 52 0.99 16.77 25.34
C GLU A 52 0.48 15.70 24.33
N LYS A 53 0.92 15.78 23.09
CA LYS A 53 0.48 14.93 21.99
C LYS A 53 1.57 13.95 21.55
N PRO A 54 1.98 13.00 22.40
CA PRO A 54 3.02 12.04 22.05
C PRO A 54 2.54 11.08 20.97
N VAL A 55 3.47 10.64 20.11
CA VAL A 55 3.20 9.65 19.07
C VAL A 55 4.23 8.54 19.16
N LEU A 56 3.82 7.39 19.69
CA LEU A 56 4.57 6.15 19.61
C LEU A 56 4.08 5.36 18.39
N ASN A 57 4.54 5.73 17.20
CA ASN A 57 4.02 5.21 15.93
C ASN A 57 4.43 3.75 15.68
N PHE A 58 3.80 2.81 16.37
CA PHE A 58 3.99 1.39 16.12
C PHE A 58 3.25 0.91 14.86
N VAL A 59 2.20 1.62 14.41
CA VAL A 59 1.50 1.36 13.13
C VAL A 59 2.52 1.30 11.99
N LYS A 60 3.33 2.35 11.85
CA LYS A 60 4.35 2.41 10.79
C LYS A 60 5.36 1.26 10.87
N ARG A 61 5.77 0.89 12.10
CA ARG A 61 6.71 -0.22 12.32
C ARG A 61 6.11 -1.56 11.89
N VAL A 62 4.85 -1.82 12.29
CA VAL A 62 4.13 -3.05 11.92
C VAL A 62 3.93 -3.12 10.41
N VAL A 63 3.41 -2.06 9.78
CA VAL A 63 3.17 -2.05 8.32
C VAL A 63 4.46 -2.26 7.53
N ASN A 64 5.55 -1.57 7.91
CA ASN A 64 6.84 -1.76 7.24
C ASN A 64 7.34 -3.21 7.38
N TYR A 65 7.12 -3.84 8.52
CA TYR A 65 7.44 -5.24 8.72
C TYR A 65 6.60 -6.14 7.79
N LEU A 66 5.27 -5.95 7.74
CA LEU A 66 4.38 -6.72 6.87
C LEU A 66 4.80 -6.63 5.40
N ILE A 67 5.13 -5.43 4.93
CA ILE A 67 5.63 -5.20 3.57
C ILE A 67 6.96 -5.94 3.35
N SER A 68 7.88 -5.86 4.32
CA SER A 68 9.18 -6.51 4.22
C SER A 68 9.05 -8.02 4.12
N VAL A 69 8.15 -8.63 4.89
CA VAL A 69 7.89 -10.07 4.86
C VAL A 69 7.30 -10.51 3.52
N LEU A 70 6.36 -9.74 2.96
CA LEU A 70 5.76 -10.05 1.66
C LEU A 70 6.75 -9.89 0.50
N MET A 71 7.75 -9.01 0.64
CA MET A 71 8.76 -8.72 -0.38
C MET A 71 10.08 -9.49 -0.19
N VAL A 72 10.15 -10.42 0.76
CA VAL A 72 11.35 -11.24 0.99
C VAL A 72 11.68 -12.09 -0.23
N ASN A 73 10.67 -12.62 -0.91
CA ASN A 73 10.85 -13.41 -2.11
C ASN A 73 10.71 -12.53 -3.34
N ASP A 74 11.65 -12.62 -4.26
CA ASP A 74 11.50 -12.02 -5.57
C ASP A 74 10.43 -12.80 -6.35
N VAL A 75 9.45 -12.06 -6.87
CA VAL A 75 8.40 -12.64 -7.71
C VAL A 75 8.92 -12.64 -9.13
N ALA A 76 9.27 -13.81 -9.64
CA ALA A 76 9.67 -14.02 -11.02
C ALA A 76 8.43 -14.41 -11.85
N ILE A 77 8.28 -13.77 -13.00
CA ILE A 77 7.25 -14.10 -13.97
C ILE A 77 7.89 -15.03 -14.99
N SER A 78 7.40 -16.26 -15.15
CA SER A 78 7.87 -17.19 -16.15
C SER A 78 6.74 -17.69 -17.05
N LEU A 79 7.02 -17.83 -18.33
CA LEU A 79 6.10 -18.41 -19.31
C LEU A 79 6.49 -19.87 -19.51
N LYS A 80 5.56 -20.80 -19.30
CA LYS A 80 5.78 -22.24 -19.52
C LYS A 80 4.82 -22.75 -20.60
N LYS A 81 5.35 -23.59 -21.46
CA LYS A 81 4.58 -24.39 -22.43
C LYS A 81 5.14 -25.81 -22.41
N ASP A 82 4.37 -26.76 -22.90
CA ASP A 82 4.76 -28.20 -22.94
C ASP A 82 6.07 -28.50 -23.71
N SER A 83 6.59 -27.51 -24.47
CA SER A 83 7.91 -27.59 -25.11
C SER A 83 8.77 -26.38 -24.70
N ASP A 84 9.81 -26.63 -23.91
CA ASP A 84 10.80 -25.62 -23.44
C ASP A 84 11.63 -24.95 -24.57
N THR A 85 11.42 -25.34 -25.83
CA THR A 85 12.19 -24.89 -26.99
C THR A 85 11.51 -23.79 -27.84
N ASP A 86 10.43 -23.20 -27.35
CA ASP A 86 9.70 -22.17 -28.11
C ASP A 86 10.41 -20.81 -28.02
N ILE A 87 11.17 -20.46 -29.09
CA ILE A 87 11.89 -19.18 -29.22
C ILE A 87 10.96 -17.99 -29.05
N ALA A 88 9.71 -18.11 -29.51
CA ALA A 88 8.74 -17.02 -29.41
C ALA A 88 8.34 -16.75 -27.96
N LEU A 89 8.16 -17.78 -27.14
CA LEU A 89 7.86 -17.62 -25.72
C LEU A 89 9.03 -17.03 -24.93
N ARG A 90 10.26 -17.44 -25.23
CA ARG A 90 11.46 -16.83 -24.62
C ARG A 90 11.61 -15.37 -25.03
N ALA A 91 11.27 -15.03 -26.27
CA ALA A 91 11.26 -13.64 -26.72
C ALA A 91 10.23 -12.80 -25.94
N VAL A 92 9.02 -13.33 -25.69
CA VAL A 92 8.01 -12.64 -24.84
C VAL A 92 8.52 -12.50 -23.41
N GLN A 93 9.13 -13.55 -22.84
CA GLN A 93 9.73 -13.50 -21.51
C GLN A 93 10.74 -12.34 -21.38
N ASN A 94 11.66 -12.25 -22.35
CA ASN A 94 12.66 -11.18 -22.38
C ASN A 94 12.03 -9.79 -22.54
N GLU A 95 10.93 -9.66 -23.31
CA GLU A 95 10.22 -8.39 -23.41
C GLU A 95 9.48 -8.02 -22.13
N ILE A 96 8.86 -8.98 -21.41
CA ILE A 96 8.26 -8.75 -20.08
C ILE A 96 9.34 -8.25 -19.11
N GLU A 97 10.51 -8.85 -19.08
CA GLU A 97 11.63 -8.42 -18.24
C GLU A 97 12.08 -7.00 -18.57
N LYS A 98 12.25 -6.66 -19.86
CA LYS A 98 12.58 -5.29 -20.27
C LYS A 98 11.52 -4.27 -19.87
N ILE A 99 10.23 -4.61 -20.00
CA ILE A 99 9.12 -3.75 -19.55
C ILE A 99 9.22 -3.54 -18.05
N ASN A 100 9.44 -4.60 -17.29
CA ASN A 100 9.55 -4.53 -15.82
C ASN A 100 10.74 -3.68 -15.37
N GLU A 101 11.88 -3.78 -16.05
CA GLU A 101 13.05 -2.97 -15.78
C GLU A 101 12.81 -1.49 -16.15
N SER A 102 12.35 -1.22 -17.39
CA SER A 102 12.11 0.14 -17.87
C SER A 102 11.05 0.88 -17.07
N SER A 103 9.97 0.19 -16.69
CA SER A 103 8.89 0.73 -15.87
C SER A 103 9.22 0.78 -14.37
N ARG A 104 10.35 0.21 -13.95
CA ARG A 104 10.73 0.02 -12.53
C ARG A 104 9.63 -0.71 -11.74
N PHE A 105 9.06 -1.75 -12.33
CA PHE A 105 7.90 -2.43 -11.77
C PHE A 105 8.12 -2.92 -10.33
N LYS A 106 9.31 -3.44 -9.99
CA LYS A 106 9.64 -3.86 -8.62
C LYS A 106 9.47 -2.74 -7.58
N SER A 107 9.81 -1.50 -7.95
CA SER A 107 9.60 -0.32 -7.08
C SER A 107 8.12 0.05 -7.00
N LYS A 108 7.40 -0.01 -8.14
CA LYS A 108 5.96 0.23 -8.20
C LYS A 108 5.20 -0.81 -7.37
N LEU A 109 5.56 -2.08 -7.48
CA LEU A 109 4.97 -3.19 -6.71
C LEU A 109 5.09 -2.97 -5.20
N ARG A 110 6.28 -2.53 -4.72
CA ARG A 110 6.47 -2.17 -3.31
C ARG A 110 5.52 -1.05 -2.88
N ASN A 111 5.33 -0.03 -3.71
CA ASN A 111 4.41 1.07 -3.42
C ASN A 111 2.95 0.61 -3.45
N ILE A 112 2.58 -0.28 -4.37
CA ILE A 112 1.24 -0.86 -4.44
C ILE A 112 0.94 -1.66 -3.15
N ILE A 113 1.85 -2.56 -2.74
CA ILE A 113 1.71 -3.33 -1.49
C ILE A 113 1.58 -2.39 -0.28
N LYS A 114 2.40 -1.33 -0.25
CA LYS A 114 2.32 -0.33 0.81
C LYS A 114 0.96 0.37 0.84
N ASN A 115 0.47 0.83 -0.31
CA ASN A 115 -0.84 1.47 -0.41
C ASN A 115 -1.95 0.50 -0.01
N THR A 116 -1.90 -0.74 -0.49
CA THR A 116 -2.86 -1.80 -0.14
C THR A 116 -2.88 -2.08 1.37
N ALA A 117 -1.71 -2.17 2.00
CA ALA A 117 -1.61 -2.37 3.45
C ALA A 117 -2.13 -1.16 4.27
N ILE A 118 -2.03 0.05 3.73
CA ILE A 118 -2.50 1.27 4.40
C ILE A 118 -3.98 1.51 4.09
N ASP A 119 -4.33 1.59 2.81
CA ASP A 119 -5.60 2.12 2.31
C ASP A 119 -6.64 1.02 2.02
N GLY A 120 -6.23 -0.25 2.07
CA GLY A 120 -7.08 -1.42 1.82
C GLY A 120 -6.94 -1.99 0.42
N ASP A 121 -6.75 -1.16 -0.60
CA ASP A 121 -6.68 -1.57 -1.99
C ASP A 121 -5.47 -1.01 -2.72
N GLY A 122 -5.01 -1.74 -3.73
CA GLY A 122 -3.96 -1.31 -4.64
C GLY A 122 -4.29 -1.71 -6.07
N ALA A 123 -4.06 -0.81 -7.00
CA ALA A 123 -4.31 -1.04 -8.42
C ALA A 123 -3.15 -0.52 -9.28
N VAL A 124 -2.98 -1.15 -10.43
CA VAL A 124 -2.09 -0.69 -11.49
C VAL A 124 -2.84 -0.67 -12.82
N TYR A 125 -2.72 0.43 -13.52
CA TYR A 125 -3.18 0.57 -14.90
C TYR A 125 -2.01 0.36 -15.84
N VAL A 126 -2.13 -0.56 -16.79
CA VAL A 126 -1.10 -0.88 -17.76
C VAL A 126 -1.59 -0.48 -19.15
N ARG A 127 -0.86 0.35 -19.85
CA ARG A 127 -1.24 0.81 -21.19
C ARG A 127 -0.11 0.64 -22.18
N TYR A 128 -0.46 0.47 -23.44
CA TYR A 128 0.51 0.59 -24.53
C TYR A 128 0.78 2.07 -24.83
N ASP A 129 2.05 2.47 -24.78
CA ASP A 129 2.47 3.80 -25.20
C ASP A 129 2.95 3.76 -26.65
N ALA A 130 2.22 4.42 -27.54
CA ALA A 130 2.53 4.47 -28.96
C ALA A 130 3.83 5.24 -29.28
N GLN A 131 4.30 6.13 -28.40
CA GLN A 131 5.52 6.90 -28.60
C GLN A 131 6.75 6.04 -28.32
N THR A 132 6.78 5.39 -27.16
CA THR A 132 7.88 4.49 -26.76
C THR A 132 7.73 3.10 -27.38
N LYS A 133 6.55 2.76 -27.90
CA LYS A 133 6.18 1.43 -28.40
C LYS A 133 6.36 0.32 -27.36
N MET A 134 6.18 0.64 -26.09
CA MET A 134 6.29 -0.28 -24.94
C MET A 134 5.06 -0.18 -24.06
N ALA A 135 4.84 -1.19 -23.24
CA ALA A 135 3.86 -1.10 -22.17
C ALA A 135 4.40 -0.21 -21.06
N ASP A 136 3.55 0.68 -20.55
CA ASP A 136 3.79 1.52 -19.37
C ASP A 136 2.76 1.23 -18.29
N SER A 137 3.14 1.38 -17.04
CA SER A 137 2.29 1.10 -15.88
C SER A 137 2.19 2.28 -14.94
N GLU A 138 0.98 2.56 -14.45
CA GLU A 138 0.67 3.65 -13.54
C GLU A 138 -0.07 3.12 -12.31
N ILE A 139 0.36 3.55 -11.11
CA ILE A 139 -0.30 3.16 -9.86
C ILE A 139 -1.57 3.99 -9.70
N ILE A 140 -2.69 3.33 -9.41
CA ILE A 140 -3.98 3.96 -9.17
C ILE A 140 -4.33 3.81 -7.68
N CYS A 141 -4.72 4.93 -7.06
CA CYS A 141 -5.21 4.92 -5.67
C CYS A 141 -6.61 4.30 -5.58
N ASN A 142 -6.97 3.75 -4.43
CA ASN A 142 -8.30 3.18 -4.18
C ASN A 142 -9.43 4.18 -4.39
N THR A 143 -9.20 5.45 -4.09
CA THR A 143 -10.19 6.54 -4.32
C THR A 143 -10.40 6.85 -5.80
N ASN A 144 -9.46 6.50 -6.66
CA ASN A 144 -9.40 6.89 -8.07
C ASN A 144 -9.79 5.77 -9.04
N ILE A 145 -10.30 4.65 -8.55
CA ILE A 145 -10.85 3.56 -9.36
C ILE A 145 -12.33 3.39 -9.06
N VAL A 146 -13.14 3.21 -10.10
CA VAL A 146 -14.59 2.99 -10.04
C VAL A 146 -14.89 1.68 -10.70
N PHE A 147 -15.59 0.80 -10.00
CA PHE A 147 -16.12 -0.45 -10.52
C PHE A 147 -17.61 -0.34 -10.84
N GLY A 148 -18.02 -0.81 -12.00
CA GLY A 148 -19.42 -0.81 -12.39
C GLY A 148 -20.28 -1.74 -11.51
N ASP A 149 -19.71 -2.84 -11.03
CA ASP A 149 -20.29 -3.68 -9.98
C ASP A 149 -19.51 -3.46 -8.67
N ARG A 150 -20.14 -2.78 -7.72
CA ARG A 150 -19.58 -2.45 -6.41
C ARG A 150 -19.56 -3.62 -5.44
N THR A 151 -20.18 -4.75 -5.79
CA THR A 151 -20.27 -5.93 -4.94
C THR A 151 -19.13 -6.91 -5.15
N SER A 152 -18.34 -6.73 -6.20
CA SER A 152 -17.24 -7.62 -6.58
C SER A 152 -15.99 -6.84 -6.93
N SER A 153 -14.85 -7.35 -6.48
CA SER A 153 -13.51 -6.86 -6.86
C SER A 153 -12.92 -7.58 -8.09
N GLU A 154 -13.66 -8.51 -8.71
CA GLU A 154 -13.20 -9.25 -9.88
C GLU A 154 -13.20 -8.33 -11.11
N VAL A 155 -12.02 -7.89 -11.53
CA VAL A 155 -11.80 -6.92 -12.61
C VAL A 155 -12.43 -7.40 -13.94
N GLU A 156 -12.19 -8.65 -14.32
CA GLU A 156 -12.63 -9.20 -15.62
C GLU A 156 -14.15 -9.35 -15.74
N LYS A 157 -14.88 -9.40 -14.63
CA LYS A 157 -16.34 -9.47 -14.59
C LYS A 157 -17.02 -8.11 -14.53
N GLN A 158 -16.25 -7.03 -14.44
CA GLN A 158 -16.82 -5.69 -14.37
C GLN A 158 -17.52 -5.29 -15.68
N PRO A 159 -18.73 -4.71 -15.60
CA PRO A 159 -19.40 -4.17 -16.80
C PRO A 159 -18.64 -2.96 -17.37
N TYR A 160 -17.99 -2.19 -16.54
CA TYR A 160 -17.06 -1.13 -16.88
C TYR A 160 -16.17 -0.79 -15.69
N ILE A 161 -15.05 -0.12 -15.98
CA ILE A 161 -14.14 0.44 -14.97
C ILE A 161 -13.87 1.89 -15.37
N ILE A 162 -13.91 2.82 -14.39
CA ILE A 162 -13.50 4.20 -14.63
C ILE A 162 -12.25 4.49 -13.79
N LEU A 163 -11.22 4.99 -14.46
CA LEU A 163 -10.02 5.50 -13.80
C LEU A 163 -10.12 7.02 -13.73
N VAL A 164 -9.94 7.56 -12.55
CA VAL A 164 -10.02 8.99 -12.27
C VAL A 164 -8.62 9.57 -12.21
N LYS A 165 -8.34 10.60 -13.00
CA LYS A 165 -7.06 11.31 -12.97
C LYS A 165 -7.31 12.77 -12.65
N HIS A 166 -6.66 13.25 -11.59
CA HIS A 166 -6.64 14.67 -11.26
C HIS A 166 -5.35 15.26 -11.81
N MET A 167 -5.46 16.15 -12.76
CA MET A 167 -4.32 16.79 -13.42
C MET A 167 -4.29 18.27 -13.07
N SER A 168 -3.10 18.82 -12.82
CA SER A 168 -2.98 20.29 -12.74
C SER A 168 -3.37 20.89 -14.09
N ARG A 169 -3.93 22.10 -14.08
CA ARG A 169 -4.36 22.79 -15.32
C ARG A 169 -3.22 22.84 -16.36
N ASN A 170 -2.02 23.16 -15.94
CA ASN A 170 -0.87 23.24 -16.84
C ASN A 170 -0.56 21.89 -17.51
N ALA A 171 -0.65 20.77 -16.76
CA ALA A 171 -0.44 19.44 -17.30
C ALA A 171 -1.58 19.04 -18.25
N PHE A 172 -2.81 19.43 -17.95
CA PHE A 172 -3.97 19.19 -18.79
C PHE A 172 -3.84 19.94 -20.15
N GLU A 173 -3.54 21.24 -20.11
CA GLU A 173 -3.35 22.06 -21.31
C GLU A 173 -2.19 21.57 -22.21
N TYR A 174 -1.13 21.07 -21.57
CA TYR A 174 -0.01 20.46 -22.30
C TYR A 174 -0.42 19.16 -23.01
N GLN A 175 -1.23 18.33 -22.35
CA GLN A 175 -1.63 17.03 -22.92
C GLN A 175 -2.81 17.14 -23.88
N PHE A 176 -3.72 18.10 -23.69
CA PHE A 176 -4.92 18.33 -24.49
C PHE A 176 -5.00 19.79 -24.96
N PRO A 177 -4.11 20.21 -25.90
CA PRO A 177 -4.05 21.60 -26.33
C PRO A 177 -5.37 21.99 -27.03
N GLY A 178 -5.91 23.15 -26.64
CA GLY A 178 -7.13 23.71 -27.22
C GLY A 178 -8.45 23.22 -26.62
N VAL A 179 -8.42 22.41 -25.58
CA VAL A 179 -9.61 22.04 -24.82
C VAL A 179 -9.74 22.97 -23.62
N GLU A 180 -10.82 23.76 -23.59
CA GLU A 180 -11.14 24.61 -22.43
C GLU A 180 -11.98 23.82 -21.42
N GLU A 181 -11.44 23.64 -20.21
CA GLU A 181 -12.15 23.07 -19.07
C GLU A 181 -12.08 23.99 -17.86
N ARG A 182 -13.16 24.01 -17.08
CA ARG A 182 -13.16 24.68 -15.79
C ARG A 182 -12.51 23.76 -14.76
N GLY A 183 -11.47 24.25 -14.08
CA GLY A 183 -10.88 23.53 -12.97
C GLY A 183 -11.86 23.48 -11.79
N GLU A 184 -12.03 22.33 -11.21
CA GLU A 184 -12.76 22.18 -9.94
C GLU A 184 -11.77 22.07 -8.78
N TYR A 185 -12.11 22.74 -7.67
CA TYR A 185 -11.41 22.53 -6.39
C TYR A 185 -12.01 21.30 -5.72
N ASP A 186 -11.48 20.12 -6.06
CA ASP A 186 -12.00 18.88 -5.50
C ASP A 186 -11.07 18.31 -4.43
N PHE A 187 -11.64 17.91 -3.31
CA PHE A 187 -11.09 17.07 -2.23
C PHE A 187 -9.61 17.25 -1.85
N GLY A 188 -9.23 18.49 -1.45
CA GLY A 188 -7.95 18.72 -0.77
C GLY A 188 -6.78 19.06 -1.68
N PHE A 189 -7.03 19.28 -2.97
CA PHE A 189 -6.05 19.92 -3.85
C PHE A 189 -6.07 21.43 -3.63
N THR A 190 -4.89 22.02 -3.45
CA THR A 190 -4.72 23.48 -3.26
C THR A 190 -4.61 24.23 -4.58
N GLU A 191 -4.54 23.51 -5.70
CA GLU A 191 -4.37 24.02 -7.05
C GLU A 191 -5.59 23.72 -7.90
N ASP A 192 -5.78 24.52 -8.95
CA ASP A 192 -6.79 24.35 -9.98
C ASP A 192 -6.50 23.03 -10.75
N THR A 193 -7.27 22.00 -10.46
CA THR A 193 -7.11 20.67 -11.07
C THR A 193 -8.28 20.36 -11.98
N VAL A 194 -7.99 19.63 -13.07
CA VAL A 194 -8.99 19.11 -14.00
C VAL A 194 -9.12 17.61 -13.78
N THR A 195 -10.35 17.14 -13.59
CA THR A 195 -10.65 15.73 -13.44
C THR A 195 -10.90 15.10 -14.82
N VAL A 196 -10.06 14.13 -15.16
CA VAL A 196 -10.16 13.34 -16.40
C VAL A 196 -10.60 11.93 -16.03
N LEU A 197 -11.64 11.44 -16.69
CA LEU A 197 -12.17 10.09 -16.52
C LEU A 197 -11.77 9.24 -17.73
N ILE A 198 -11.21 8.07 -17.47
CA ILE A 198 -10.93 7.04 -18.47
C ILE A 198 -11.88 5.89 -18.23
N ARG A 199 -12.89 5.76 -19.06
CA ARG A 199 -13.87 4.68 -18.97
C ARG A 199 -13.45 3.52 -19.86
N LEU A 200 -13.28 2.36 -19.24
CA LEU A 200 -12.92 1.08 -19.87
C LEU A 200 -14.16 0.18 -19.84
N TYR A 201 -14.45 -0.51 -20.94
CA TYR A 201 -15.55 -1.48 -21.02
C TYR A 201 -15.33 -2.49 -22.15
N LYS A 202 -15.93 -3.66 -22.04
CA LYS A 202 -15.83 -4.70 -23.08
C LYS A 202 -16.96 -4.59 -24.09
N LYS A 203 -16.59 -4.68 -25.37
CA LYS A 203 -17.52 -4.71 -26.50
C LYS A 203 -16.96 -5.67 -27.56
N ASN A 204 -17.78 -6.61 -28.01
CA ASN A 204 -17.39 -7.63 -28.98
C ASN A 204 -16.17 -8.50 -28.60
N GLY A 205 -15.86 -8.61 -27.31
CA GLY A 205 -14.73 -9.42 -26.83
C GLY A 205 -13.42 -8.63 -26.64
N THR A 206 -13.38 -7.36 -27.05
CA THR A 206 -12.23 -6.46 -26.85
C THR A 206 -12.55 -5.33 -25.88
N VAL A 207 -11.53 -4.75 -25.30
CA VAL A 207 -11.64 -3.60 -24.37
C VAL A 207 -11.63 -2.31 -25.18
N HIS A 208 -12.67 -1.51 -24.99
CA HIS A 208 -12.78 -0.16 -25.52
C HIS A 208 -12.53 0.84 -24.40
N TYR A 209 -11.99 2.00 -24.73
CA TYR A 209 -11.86 3.11 -23.79
C TYR A 209 -12.34 4.42 -24.40
N MET A 210 -12.75 5.30 -23.51
CA MET A 210 -13.14 6.68 -23.84
C MET A 210 -12.58 7.59 -22.73
N GLN A 211 -12.00 8.73 -23.12
CA GLN A 211 -11.53 9.73 -22.15
C GLN A 211 -12.44 10.96 -22.21
N VAL A 212 -12.89 11.38 -21.04
CA VAL A 212 -13.81 12.52 -20.93
C VAL A 212 -13.46 13.39 -19.72
N THR A 213 -13.87 14.64 -19.82
CA THR A 213 -14.06 15.52 -18.67
C THR A 213 -15.57 15.69 -18.45
N GLU A 214 -15.99 16.58 -17.56
CA GLU A 214 -17.40 16.85 -17.32
C GLU A 214 -18.11 17.34 -18.62
N HIS A 215 -17.44 18.19 -19.40
CA HIS A 215 -18.04 18.87 -20.52
C HIS A 215 -17.52 18.43 -21.88
N ASN A 216 -16.32 17.84 -21.93
CA ASN A 216 -15.63 17.53 -23.18
C ASN A 216 -15.31 16.05 -23.33
N VAL A 217 -15.34 15.57 -24.56
CA VAL A 217 -14.75 14.28 -24.96
C VAL A 217 -13.31 14.53 -25.39
N LEU A 218 -12.36 13.99 -24.65
CA LEU A 218 -10.92 14.13 -24.94
C LEU A 218 -10.45 13.09 -25.95
N THR A 219 -10.94 11.86 -25.81
CA THR A 219 -10.68 10.77 -26.75
C THR A 219 -12.00 10.06 -27.00
N GLU A 220 -12.37 9.94 -28.27
CA GLU A 220 -13.55 9.18 -28.67
C GLU A 220 -13.39 7.69 -28.39
N GLU A 221 -14.50 6.94 -28.47
CA GLU A 221 -14.50 5.50 -28.31
C GLU A 221 -13.42 4.85 -29.20
N THR A 222 -12.44 4.26 -28.57
CA THR A 222 -11.30 3.61 -29.22
C THR A 222 -11.23 2.15 -28.77
N ASP A 223 -11.15 1.25 -29.72
CA ASP A 223 -10.88 -0.17 -29.47
C ASP A 223 -9.38 -0.34 -29.20
N THR A 224 -9.03 -0.97 -28.10
CA THR A 224 -7.63 -1.30 -27.76
C THR A 224 -7.18 -2.60 -28.39
N GLU A 225 -8.09 -3.36 -29.01
CA GLU A 225 -7.86 -4.73 -29.50
C GLU A 225 -7.44 -5.74 -28.40
N GLN A 226 -7.29 -5.29 -27.16
CA GLN A 226 -6.94 -6.13 -26.01
C GLN A 226 -8.16 -6.91 -25.52
N LYS A 227 -7.93 -8.12 -25.03
CA LYS A 227 -8.98 -9.00 -24.50
C LYS A 227 -9.22 -8.78 -23.00
N LEU A 228 -8.17 -8.42 -22.27
CA LEU A 228 -8.20 -8.21 -20.82
C LEU A 228 -8.33 -6.73 -20.46
N TYR A 229 -9.03 -6.45 -19.36
CA TYR A 229 -8.99 -5.10 -18.80
C TYR A 229 -7.53 -4.74 -18.44
N PRO A 230 -7.04 -3.56 -18.83
CA PRO A 230 -5.66 -3.15 -18.56
C PRO A 230 -5.45 -2.69 -17.11
N VAL A 231 -6.10 -3.35 -16.17
CA VAL A 231 -6.07 -3.02 -14.74
C VAL A 231 -5.85 -4.28 -13.92
N ALA A 232 -4.76 -4.36 -13.18
CA ALA A 232 -4.62 -5.34 -12.12
C ALA A 232 -4.97 -4.70 -10.77
N PHE A 233 -5.70 -5.44 -9.93
CA PHE A 233 -6.26 -4.96 -8.67
C PHE A 233 -6.04 -5.99 -7.57
N MET A 234 -5.72 -5.52 -6.36
CA MET A 234 -5.66 -6.37 -5.18
C MET A 234 -6.20 -5.65 -3.96
N SER A 235 -6.79 -6.40 -3.03
CA SER A 235 -7.14 -5.93 -1.70
C SER A 235 -6.27 -6.61 -0.65
N TRP A 236 -5.96 -5.91 0.44
CA TRP A 236 -5.24 -6.48 1.57
C TRP A 236 -6.06 -7.54 2.28
N GLU A 237 -7.31 -7.23 2.57
CA GLU A 237 -8.30 -8.14 3.11
C GLU A 237 -9.64 -7.89 2.42
N ASN A 238 -10.17 -8.92 1.76
CA ASN A 238 -11.41 -8.82 0.99
C ASN A 238 -12.63 -8.73 1.91
N VAL A 239 -13.53 -7.81 1.62
CA VAL A 239 -14.82 -7.65 2.30
C VAL A 239 -15.92 -8.24 1.44
N ARG A 240 -16.69 -9.16 2.02
CA ARG A 240 -17.81 -9.78 1.31
C ARG A 240 -18.85 -8.75 0.88
N GLY A 241 -19.17 -8.72 -0.42
CA GLY A 241 -20.17 -7.81 -0.98
C GLY A 241 -19.67 -6.38 -1.17
N SER A 242 -18.37 -6.16 -1.16
CA SER A 242 -17.72 -4.89 -1.46
C SER A 242 -16.61 -5.08 -2.48
N CYS A 243 -16.43 -4.11 -3.38
CA CYS A 243 -15.26 -4.05 -4.24
C CYS A 243 -14.02 -3.51 -3.51
N HIS A 244 -14.21 -2.81 -2.39
CA HIS A 244 -13.14 -2.28 -1.56
C HIS A 244 -12.84 -3.20 -0.38
N GLY A 245 -11.55 -3.36 -0.09
CA GLY A 245 -11.03 -4.15 1.03
C GLY A 245 -10.70 -3.30 2.24
N ILE A 246 -10.17 -3.97 3.27
CA ILE A 246 -9.71 -3.36 4.53
C ILE A 246 -8.20 -3.47 4.60
N GLY A 247 -7.52 -2.37 4.94
CA GLY A 247 -6.07 -2.32 5.13
C GLY A 247 -5.64 -2.75 6.54
N ALA A 248 -4.37 -3.15 6.68
CA ALA A 248 -3.80 -3.50 7.97
C ALA A 248 -3.84 -2.33 8.98
N VAL A 249 -3.73 -1.09 8.50
CA VAL A 249 -3.76 0.11 9.36
C VAL A 249 -5.11 0.27 10.04
N GLU A 250 -6.22 0.00 9.35
CA GLU A 250 -7.57 0.17 9.91
C GLU A 250 -7.76 -0.65 11.18
N THR A 251 -7.27 -1.89 11.20
CA THR A 251 -7.35 -2.78 12.36
C THR A 251 -6.47 -2.35 13.53
N ILE A 252 -5.39 -1.63 13.27
CA ILE A 252 -4.43 -1.18 14.28
C ILE A 252 -4.82 0.16 14.91
N ILE A 253 -5.55 1.02 14.20
CA ILE A 253 -5.90 2.39 14.63
C ILE A 253 -6.49 2.43 16.05
N PRO A 254 -7.48 1.60 16.44
CA PRO A 254 -8.07 1.66 17.78
C PRO A 254 -7.03 1.46 18.89
N ASN A 255 -6.10 0.52 18.70
CA ASN A 255 -5.03 0.23 19.67
C ASN A 255 -4.01 1.38 19.72
N GLN A 256 -3.67 1.96 18.58
CA GLN A 256 -2.79 3.14 18.51
C GLN A 256 -3.41 4.34 19.23
N ILE A 257 -4.71 4.58 19.07
CA ILE A 257 -5.43 5.64 19.78
C ILE A 257 -5.38 5.39 21.28
N ALA A 258 -5.63 4.16 21.74
CA ALA A 258 -5.57 3.81 23.17
C ALA A 258 -4.18 4.07 23.74
N VAL A 259 -3.12 3.62 23.08
CA VAL A 259 -1.74 3.86 23.49
C VAL A 259 -1.42 5.35 23.56
N ASN A 260 -1.77 6.13 22.56
CA ASN A 260 -1.52 7.57 22.52
C ASN A 260 -2.24 8.29 23.67
N LYS A 261 -3.50 7.95 23.95
CA LYS A 261 -4.28 8.54 25.04
C LYS A 261 -3.68 8.21 26.41
N LEU A 262 -3.35 6.93 26.63
CA LEU A 262 -2.75 6.50 27.91
C LEU A 262 -1.39 7.16 28.13
N TRP A 263 -0.57 7.29 27.08
CA TRP A 263 0.72 7.95 27.17
C TRP A 263 0.58 9.46 27.42
N ALA A 264 -0.37 10.13 26.77
CA ALA A 264 -0.67 11.53 27.02
C ALA A 264 -1.14 11.77 28.46
N MET A 265 -1.98 10.85 29.02
CA MET A 265 -2.41 10.90 30.42
C MET A 265 -1.22 10.71 31.37
N ALA A 266 -0.30 9.80 31.05
CA ALA A 266 0.92 9.59 31.86
C ALA A 266 1.80 10.85 31.90
N LEU A 267 2.01 11.51 30.76
CA LEU A 267 2.77 12.75 30.70
C LEU A 267 2.08 13.90 31.45
N LEU A 268 0.76 14.02 31.32
CA LEU A 268 -0.02 15.03 32.06
C LEU A 268 0.05 14.78 33.55
N TYR A 269 -0.07 13.53 33.97
CA TYR A 269 0.10 13.17 35.42
C TYR A 269 1.50 13.53 35.92
N GLN A 270 2.54 13.20 35.14
CA GLN A 270 3.92 13.53 35.49
C GLN A 270 4.13 15.05 35.64
N LYS A 271 3.57 15.81 34.71
CA LYS A 271 3.60 17.27 34.72
C LYS A 271 2.91 17.84 35.97
N ASN A 272 1.71 17.33 36.31
CA ASN A 272 0.98 17.75 37.52
C ASN A 272 1.68 17.34 38.79
N ASN A 273 2.40 16.23 38.84
CA ASN A 273 3.22 15.84 39.98
C ASN A 273 4.48 16.69 40.11
N ALA A 274 5.13 17.01 39.00
CA ALA A 274 6.32 17.87 39.00
C ALA A 274 5.99 19.31 39.41
N PHE A 275 4.80 19.78 39.09
CA PHE A 275 4.30 21.11 39.42
C PHE A 275 2.99 21.01 40.21
N PRO A 276 3.02 20.54 41.48
CA PRO A 276 1.81 20.32 42.23
C PRO A 276 1.10 21.65 42.55
N LYS A 277 -0.22 21.61 42.64
CA LYS A 277 -1.01 22.73 43.12
C LYS A 277 -0.73 22.94 44.57
N VAL A 278 -0.35 24.13 44.97
CA VAL A 278 -0.06 24.50 46.34
C VAL A 278 -1.21 25.32 46.89
N PHE A 279 -1.69 24.93 48.07
CA PHE A 279 -2.65 25.70 48.86
C PHE A 279 -1.86 26.43 49.95
N ILE A 280 -2.05 27.74 50.03
CA ILE A 280 -1.39 28.58 51.04
C ILE A 280 -2.39 29.12 52.02
N ASP A 281 -1.95 29.26 53.29
CA ASP A 281 -2.67 30.03 54.30
C ASP A 281 -2.40 31.51 54.11
N LYS A 282 -3.36 32.24 53.50
CA LYS A 282 -3.24 33.68 53.25
C LYS A 282 -3.06 34.53 54.47
N THR A 283 -3.38 34.01 55.67
CA THR A 283 -3.15 34.74 56.92
C THR A 283 -1.68 34.71 57.30
N LYS A 284 -0.90 33.74 56.84
CA LYS A 284 0.50 33.54 57.14
C LYS A 284 1.43 33.90 56.00
N LEU A 285 0.97 33.74 54.73
CA LEU A 285 1.77 33.97 53.53
C LEU A 285 0.91 34.64 52.46
N ASP A 286 1.28 35.84 52.00
CA ASP A 286 0.52 36.57 50.99
C ASP A 286 0.72 36.00 49.59
N ARG A 287 1.93 35.62 49.21
CA ARG A 287 2.28 35.10 47.91
C ARG A 287 3.22 33.89 47.99
N TRP A 288 2.95 32.94 47.10
CA TRP A 288 3.84 31.82 46.87
C TRP A 288 4.81 32.13 45.72
N ASN A 289 6.10 31.85 45.93
CA ASN A 289 7.13 31.95 44.87
C ASN A 289 7.77 30.59 44.69
N SER A 290 7.62 30.00 43.49
CA SER A 290 8.16 28.70 43.12
C SER A 290 9.58 28.77 42.52
N SER A 291 10.24 29.93 42.50
CA SER A 291 11.61 30.07 42.00
C SER A 291 12.61 29.31 42.85
N PRO A 292 13.56 28.57 42.27
CA PRO A 292 14.59 27.87 43.06
C PRO A 292 15.37 28.86 43.96
N GLY A 293 15.46 28.53 45.24
CA GLY A 293 16.17 29.37 46.26
C GLY A 293 15.44 30.64 46.70
N ALA A 294 14.18 30.81 46.33
CA ALA A 294 13.38 31.95 46.75
C ALA A 294 13.20 31.97 48.29
N VAL A 295 13.42 33.13 48.91
CA VAL A 295 13.17 33.37 50.34
C VAL A 295 11.76 33.96 50.48
N MET A 296 10.92 33.32 51.30
CA MET A 296 9.55 33.75 51.57
C MET A 296 9.42 34.13 53.05
N GLY A 297 8.97 35.37 53.30
CA GLY A 297 8.66 35.81 54.65
C GLY A 297 7.28 35.28 55.13
N VAL A 298 7.20 34.73 56.34
CA VAL A 298 5.99 34.17 56.94
C VAL A 298 5.67 34.95 58.20
N ILE A 299 4.38 35.23 58.42
CA ILE A 299 3.89 35.85 59.63
C ILE A 299 3.73 34.73 60.71
N GLY A 300 4.51 34.78 61.78
CA GLY A 300 4.51 33.81 62.84
C GLY A 300 5.67 32.81 62.78
N ASN A 301 5.45 31.63 63.38
CA ASN A 301 6.49 30.58 63.38
C ASN A 301 6.60 29.87 62.03
N PRO A 302 7.76 29.90 61.37
CA PRO A 302 7.95 29.26 60.05
C PRO A 302 7.83 27.72 60.08
N ASN A 303 7.85 27.09 61.27
CA ASN A 303 7.68 25.65 61.39
C ASN A 303 6.18 25.22 61.40
N ASP A 304 5.26 26.16 61.53
CA ASP A 304 3.83 25.87 61.42
C ASP A 304 3.47 25.66 59.94
N ALA A 305 2.48 24.80 59.70
CA ALA A 305 2.00 24.53 58.34
C ALA A 305 1.50 25.81 57.65
N VAL A 306 2.26 26.32 56.68
CA VAL A 306 1.97 27.55 55.92
C VAL A 306 1.38 27.23 54.55
N ALA A 307 1.77 26.11 54.01
CA ALA A 307 1.33 25.65 52.71
C ALA A 307 1.19 24.12 52.71
N THR A 308 0.27 23.65 51.90
CA THR A 308 0.13 22.22 51.61
C THR A 308 0.03 22.02 50.10
N SER A 309 0.64 20.96 49.61
CA SER A 309 0.53 20.61 48.20
C SER A 309 -0.53 19.54 48.00
N PHE A 310 -1.35 19.71 46.97
CA PHE A 310 -2.20 18.62 46.47
C PHE A 310 -1.32 17.57 45.83
N LYS A 311 -1.23 16.39 46.46
CA LYS A 311 -0.56 15.23 45.82
C LYS A 311 -1.64 14.36 45.20
N PRO A 312 -1.67 14.25 43.85
CA PRO A 312 -2.54 13.27 43.21
C PRO A 312 -2.13 11.88 43.69
N HIS A 313 -3.08 10.94 43.66
CA HIS A 313 -2.77 9.54 43.96
C HIS A 313 -1.71 9.02 43.01
N ASP A 314 -0.83 8.14 43.48
CA ASP A 314 0.19 7.55 42.64
C ASP A 314 -0.45 6.86 41.44
N MET A 315 0.06 7.20 40.25
CA MET A 315 -0.35 6.51 39.03
C MET A 315 0.13 5.07 39.14
N ALA A 316 -0.81 4.13 39.11
CA ALA A 316 -0.47 2.73 39.25
C ALA A 316 0.51 2.33 38.11
N SER A 317 1.61 1.66 38.46
CA SER A 317 2.57 1.07 37.49
C SER A 317 1.89 0.18 36.44
N GLN A 318 0.67 -0.27 36.73
CA GLN A 318 -0.23 -0.99 35.87
C GLN A 318 -0.54 -0.24 34.56
N LEU A 319 -0.60 1.11 34.54
CA LEU A 319 -0.90 1.88 33.34
C LEU A 319 0.18 1.72 32.29
N MET A 320 1.46 1.79 32.68
CA MET A 320 2.59 1.55 31.75
C MET A 320 2.60 0.10 31.26
N SER A 321 2.29 -0.85 32.15
CA SER A 321 2.15 -2.26 31.77
C SER A 321 1.01 -2.50 30.76
N ILE A 322 -0.09 -1.75 30.86
CA ILE A 322 -1.19 -1.82 29.87
C ILE A 322 -0.71 -1.28 28.53
N VAL A 323 0.01 -0.17 28.48
CA VAL A 323 0.58 0.38 27.24
C VAL A 323 1.50 -0.64 26.56
N GLU A 324 2.46 -1.19 27.31
CA GLU A 324 3.40 -2.19 26.81
C GLU A 324 2.70 -3.45 26.29
N LYS A 325 1.74 -3.98 27.05
CA LYS A 325 0.94 -5.15 26.64
C LYS A 325 0.09 -4.86 25.41
N THR A 326 -0.53 -3.68 25.32
CA THR A 326 -1.33 -3.31 24.14
C THR A 326 -0.46 -3.29 22.88
N ILE A 327 0.75 -2.73 22.96
CA ILE A 327 1.69 -2.72 21.85
C ILE A 327 2.15 -4.15 21.52
N ALA A 328 2.51 -4.95 22.53
CA ALA A 328 2.97 -6.32 22.33
C ALA A 328 1.89 -7.19 21.69
N TYR A 329 0.68 -7.20 22.25
CA TYR A 329 -0.43 -7.97 21.69
C TYR A 329 -0.81 -7.53 20.28
N THR A 330 -0.81 -6.22 20.00
CA THR A 330 -1.09 -5.72 18.64
C THR A 330 -0.06 -6.24 17.64
N LYS A 331 1.23 -6.22 18.01
CA LYS A 331 2.29 -6.80 17.17
C LYS A 331 2.10 -8.30 16.97
N ASP A 332 1.79 -9.04 18.03
CA ASP A 332 1.59 -10.48 17.97
C ASP A 332 0.40 -10.86 17.07
N PHE A 333 -0.74 -10.19 17.23
CA PHE A 333 -1.91 -10.40 16.37
C PHE A 333 -1.65 -10.09 14.90
N MET A 334 -0.78 -9.13 14.60
CA MET A 334 -0.38 -8.79 13.24
C MET A 334 0.79 -9.65 12.71
N GLY A 335 1.23 -10.67 13.45
CA GLY A 335 2.36 -11.50 13.09
C GLY A 335 3.74 -10.82 13.21
N ALA A 336 3.78 -9.56 13.68
CA ALA A 336 4.99 -8.77 13.86
C ALA A 336 5.59 -8.96 15.26
N ASN A 337 5.68 -10.20 15.74
CA ASN A 337 6.22 -10.51 17.04
C ASN A 337 7.72 -10.21 17.14
N ASP A 338 8.26 -10.15 18.36
CA ASP A 338 9.66 -9.76 18.58
C ASP A 338 10.67 -10.75 17.97
N ALA A 339 10.31 -12.03 17.86
CA ALA A 339 11.13 -13.03 17.18
C ALA A 339 11.23 -12.75 15.66
N ALA A 340 10.10 -12.42 15.05
CA ALA A 340 10.03 -12.05 13.63
C ALA A 340 10.73 -10.72 13.32
N LEU A 341 10.74 -9.79 14.30
CA LEU A 341 11.45 -8.50 14.20
C LEU A 341 12.98 -8.60 14.45
N GLY A 342 13.51 -9.80 14.69
CA GLY A 342 14.94 -10.02 14.88
C GLY A 342 15.44 -9.73 16.32
N ASN A 343 14.55 -9.56 17.29
CA ASN A 343 14.91 -9.33 18.68
C ASN A 343 15.33 -10.62 19.44
N VAL A 344 15.33 -11.76 18.74
CA VAL A 344 15.79 -13.04 19.28
C VAL A 344 17.04 -13.45 18.52
N SER A 345 18.10 -13.79 19.23
CA SER A 345 19.35 -14.33 18.65
C SER A 345 19.25 -15.86 18.62
N PRO A 346 18.82 -16.44 17.50
CA PRO A 346 18.77 -17.90 17.39
C PRO A 346 20.18 -18.48 17.36
N THR A 347 20.35 -19.59 18.04
CA THR A 347 21.66 -20.24 18.19
C THR A 347 22.07 -21.12 17.02
N ASN A 348 21.15 -21.35 16.05
CA ASN A 348 21.44 -22.12 14.84
C ASN A 348 20.61 -21.70 13.62
N THR A 349 21.10 -22.02 12.43
CA THR A 349 20.49 -21.65 11.14
C THR A 349 19.09 -22.24 10.94
N SER A 350 18.87 -23.48 11.41
CA SER A 350 17.56 -24.15 11.29
C SER A 350 16.48 -23.43 12.10
N ALA A 351 16.82 -22.86 13.27
CA ALA A 351 15.91 -22.08 14.07
C ALA A 351 15.56 -20.74 13.38
N ILE A 352 16.52 -20.11 12.70
CA ILE A 352 16.26 -18.89 11.91
C ILE A 352 15.25 -19.18 10.80
N VAL A 353 15.45 -20.23 10.03
CA VAL A 353 14.55 -20.64 8.93
C VAL A 353 13.15 -20.99 9.47
N ALA A 354 13.07 -21.68 10.60
CA ALA A 354 11.79 -22.00 11.23
C ALA A 354 11.04 -20.75 11.69
N LEU A 355 11.74 -19.78 12.32
CA LEU A 355 11.16 -18.50 12.74
C LEU A 355 10.65 -17.67 11.56
N GLN A 356 11.40 -17.65 10.46
CA GLN A 356 10.98 -16.93 9.24
C GLN A 356 9.73 -17.57 8.63
N LYS A 357 9.66 -18.89 8.52
CA LYS A 357 8.45 -19.57 8.04
C LYS A 357 7.23 -19.30 8.91
N THR A 358 7.43 -19.28 10.24
CA THR A 358 6.35 -18.98 11.18
C THR A 358 5.88 -17.52 11.08
N ALA A 359 6.79 -16.59 10.80
CA ALA A 359 6.46 -15.16 10.63
C ALA A 359 5.62 -14.89 9.38
N VAL A 360 5.74 -15.70 8.33
CA VAL A 360 4.98 -15.55 7.08
C VAL A 360 3.59 -16.15 7.18
N ALA A 361 3.37 -17.16 8.03
CA ALA A 361 2.09 -17.86 8.12
C ALA A 361 0.85 -16.95 8.31
N PRO A 362 0.87 -15.89 9.15
CA PRO A 362 -0.26 -14.97 9.29
C PRO A 362 -0.57 -14.16 8.03
N LEU A 363 0.39 -14.05 7.10
CA LEU A 363 0.29 -13.25 5.87
C LEU A 363 0.07 -14.10 4.61
N GLU A 364 -0.25 -15.38 4.79
CA GLU A 364 -0.40 -16.29 3.65
C GLU A 364 -1.50 -15.85 2.68
N LEU A 365 -2.63 -15.35 3.19
CA LEU A 365 -3.72 -14.85 2.34
C LEU A 365 -3.31 -13.61 1.55
N GLN A 366 -2.60 -12.68 2.18
CA GLN A 366 -2.09 -11.48 1.52
C GLN A 366 -1.02 -11.84 0.48
N ARG A 367 -0.22 -12.85 0.77
CA ARG A 367 0.77 -13.38 -0.17
C ARG A 367 0.09 -13.98 -1.40
N MET A 368 -0.94 -14.79 -1.22
CA MET A 368 -1.72 -15.34 -2.33
C MET A 368 -2.37 -14.23 -3.18
N SER A 369 -2.93 -13.20 -2.54
CA SER A 369 -3.49 -12.04 -3.24
C SER A 369 -2.42 -11.28 -4.04
N LEU A 370 -1.22 -11.13 -3.48
CA LEU A 370 -0.08 -10.54 -4.19
C LEU A 370 0.32 -11.35 -5.42
N TYR A 371 0.35 -12.67 -5.31
CA TYR A 371 0.72 -13.55 -6.43
C TYR A 371 -0.31 -13.48 -7.55
N GLN A 372 -1.60 -13.50 -7.21
CA GLN A 372 -2.66 -13.33 -8.17
C GLN A 372 -2.56 -11.96 -8.85
N PHE A 373 -2.29 -10.90 -8.10
CA PHE A 373 -2.07 -9.55 -8.65
C PHE A 373 -0.92 -9.51 -9.67
N VAL A 374 0.20 -10.15 -9.35
CA VAL A 374 1.36 -10.19 -10.28
C VAL A 374 1.06 -11.06 -11.50
N GLU A 375 0.32 -12.15 -11.34
CA GLU A 375 -0.16 -12.97 -12.44
C GLU A 375 -1.08 -12.18 -13.37
N ASP A 376 -2.06 -11.46 -12.81
CA ASP A 376 -2.98 -10.62 -13.58
C ASP A 376 -2.22 -9.50 -14.33
N TYR A 377 -1.26 -8.85 -13.66
CA TYR A 377 -0.38 -7.87 -14.30
C TYR A 377 0.40 -8.49 -15.47
N ALA A 378 0.98 -9.66 -15.27
CA ALA A 378 1.76 -10.33 -16.32
C ALA A 378 0.88 -10.76 -17.50
N ARG A 379 -0.35 -11.21 -17.25
CA ARG A 379 -1.34 -11.53 -18.28
C ARG A 379 -1.72 -10.30 -19.12
N ILE A 380 -1.90 -9.14 -18.46
CA ILE A 380 -2.19 -7.88 -19.14
C ILE A 380 -1.00 -7.46 -20.00
N VAL A 381 0.24 -7.53 -19.48
CA VAL A 381 1.44 -7.21 -20.26
C VAL A 381 1.59 -8.18 -21.45
N TYR A 382 1.30 -9.47 -21.26
CA TYR A 382 1.29 -10.46 -22.32
C TYR A 382 0.26 -10.12 -23.41
N ASP A 383 -0.98 -9.78 -23.03
CA ASP A 383 -2.04 -9.37 -23.97
C ASP A 383 -1.63 -8.11 -24.78
N ILE A 384 -0.97 -7.13 -24.14
CA ILE A 384 -0.43 -5.94 -24.80
C ILE A 384 0.67 -6.32 -25.81
N ILE A 385 1.59 -7.22 -25.44
CA ILE A 385 2.68 -7.65 -26.30
C ILE A 385 2.11 -8.37 -27.53
N THR A 386 1.22 -9.33 -27.35
CA THR A 386 0.64 -10.11 -28.44
C THR A 386 -0.25 -9.26 -29.36
N THR A 387 -0.89 -8.22 -28.83
CA THR A 387 -1.77 -7.34 -29.61
C THR A 387 -0.98 -6.29 -30.39
N HIS A 388 -0.04 -5.57 -29.74
CA HIS A 388 0.52 -4.33 -30.30
C HIS A 388 1.95 -4.44 -30.85
N TYR A 389 2.72 -5.48 -30.45
CA TYR A 389 4.16 -5.48 -30.80
C TYR A 389 4.43 -5.84 -32.26
N GLY A 390 3.62 -6.69 -32.90
CA GLY A 390 3.83 -7.11 -34.28
C GLY A 390 5.16 -7.84 -34.50
N ILE A 391 5.80 -7.64 -35.62
CA ILE A 391 7.11 -8.25 -35.94
C ILE A 391 8.21 -7.37 -35.35
N ARG A 392 9.01 -7.92 -34.44
CA ARG A 392 10.17 -7.23 -33.83
C ARG A 392 11.39 -8.13 -33.78
N ARG A 393 12.55 -7.48 -33.74
CA ARG A 393 13.82 -8.15 -33.45
C ARG A 393 13.86 -8.52 -31.95
N ALA A 394 14.10 -9.78 -31.65
CA ALA A 394 14.31 -10.31 -30.32
C ALA A 394 15.68 -10.98 -30.24
N VAL A 395 16.33 -10.88 -29.10
CA VAL A 395 17.57 -11.60 -28.78
C VAL A 395 17.21 -12.70 -27.79
N VAL A 396 17.46 -13.95 -28.17
CA VAL A 396 17.22 -15.14 -27.35
C VAL A 396 18.51 -15.96 -27.35
N ASP A 397 19.09 -16.23 -26.19
CA ASP A 397 20.35 -16.97 -26.01
C ASP A 397 21.49 -16.38 -26.89
N ASP A 398 21.65 -15.05 -26.87
CA ASP A 398 22.62 -14.27 -27.67
C ASP A 398 22.45 -14.37 -29.20
N VAL A 399 21.36 -14.95 -29.69
CA VAL A 399 21.04 -15.05 -31.10
C VAL A 399 19.89 -14.12 -31.44
N GLU A 400 20.01 -13.45 -32.60
CA GLU A 400 18.98 -12.53 -33.10
C GLU A 400 17.92 -13.26 -33.89
N TYR A 401 16.65 -13.02 -33.57
CA TYR A 401 15.47 -13.53 -34.25
C TYR A 401 14.51 -12.40 -34.61
N TYR A 402 13.77 -12.56 -35.68
CA TYR A 402 12.58 -11.75 -35.97
C TYR A 402 11.36 -12.55 -35.57
N VAL A 403 10.68 -12.11 -34.53
CA VAL A 403 9.51 -12.77 -33.95
C VAL A 403 8.26 -11.96 -34.24
N ASP A 404 7.23 -12.61 -34.82
CA ASP A 404 5.90 -12.00 -34.91
C ASP A 404 5.11 -12.36 -33.64
N TYR A 405 5.00 -11.40 -32.75
CA TYR A 405 4.34 -11.57 -31.43
C TYR A 405 2.84 -11.81 -31.56
N ARG A 406 2.20 -11.47 -32.68
CA ARG A 406 0.78 -11.70 -32.94
C ARG A 406 0.43 -13.15 -33.29
N THR A 407 1.40 -13.94 -33.68
CA THR A 407 1.20 -15.36 -34.00
C THR A 407 1.42 -16.30 -32.85
N ILE A 408 1.74 -15.74 -31.65
CA ILE A 408 1.99 -16.52 -30.46
C ILE A 408 0.64 -17.00 -29.92
N ASP A 409 0.50 -18.32 -29.79
CA ASP A 409 -0.72 -18.99 -29.41
C ASP A 409 -1.16 -18.62 -27.99
N ASP A 410 -2.47 -18.39 -27.79
CA ASP A 410 -3.13 -18.14 -26.50
C ASP A 410 -2.96 -19.29 -25.48
N GLY A 411 -2.39 -20.43 -25.89
CA GLY A 411 -2.16 -21.63 -25.07
C GLY A 411 -0.92 -21.60 -24.17
N ALA A 412 -0.14 -20.50 -24.15
CA ALA A 412 0.96 -20.38 -23.21
C ALA A 412 0.45 -20.23 -21.76
N GLN A 413 0.87 -21.15 -20.90
CA GLN A 413 0.57 -21.03 -19.46
C GLN A 413 1.56 -20.05 -18.83
N LEU A 414 1.01 -18.95 -18.33
CA LEU A 414 1.75 -17.99 -17.53
C LEU A 414 1.83 -18.53 -16.11
N VAL A 415 3.03 -18.78 -15.63
CA VAL A 415 3.29 -19.25 -14.28
C VAL A 415 4.08 -18.18 -13.55
N VAL A 416 3.52 -17.66 -12.48
CA VAL A 416 4.27 -16.82 -11.56
C VAL A 416 5.08 -17.75 -10.67
N ASP A 417 6.38 -17.82 -10.94
CA ASP A 417 7.30 -18.58 -10.10
C ASP A 417 7.80 -17.67 -8.97
N ILE A 418 7.64 -18.19 -7.76
CA ILE A 418 8.06 -17.50 -6.56
C ILE A 418 9.33 -18.19 -6.12
N GLY A 419 10.41 -17.79 -6.77
CA GLY A 419 11.73 -18.20 -6.32
C GLY A 419 12.01 -17.68 -4.90
N PRO A 420 12.63 -18.48 -4.01
CA PRO A 420 13.32 -17.89 -2.87
C PRO A 420 14.30 -16.86 -3.43
N SER A 421 14.42 -15.69 -2.76
CA SER A 421 15.43 -14.70 -3.16
C SER A 421 16.77 -15.45 -3.36
N GLU A 422 17.51 -15.11 -4.40
CA GLU A 422 18.78 -15.79 -4.76
C GLU A 422 19.70 -16.00 -3.56
N TYR A 423 19.68 -15.07 -2.61
CA TYR A 423 20.45 -15.14 -1.37
C TYR A 423 20.16 -16.40 -0.53
N TRP A 424 18.90 -16.88 -0.48
CA TRP A 424 18.54 -18.09 0.28
C TRP A 424 18.70 -19.36 -0.55
N SER A 425 18.54 -19.29 -1.87
CA SER A 425 18.84 -20.41 -2.74
C SER A 425 20.35 -20.66 -2.78
N GLU A 426 21.20 -19.62 -2.84
CA GLU A 426 22.64 -19.74 -2.74
C GLU A 426 23.08 -20.34 -1.39
N SER A 427 22.60 -19.80 -0.27
CA SER A 427 22.94 -20.35 1.04
C SER A 427 22.46 -21.79 1.23
N ALA A 428 21.24 -22.10 0.75
CA ALA A 428 20.73 -23.47 0.79
C ALA A 428 21.44 -24.37 -0.20
N GLN A 429 21.84 -23.89 -1.37
CA GLN A 429 22.65 -24.61 -2.35
C GLN A 429 24.05 -24.86 -1.82
N ILE A 430 24.70 -23.84 -1.26
CA ILE A 430 26.02 -24.00 -0.61
C ILE A 430 25.95 -25.01 0.52
N GLN A 431 24.93 -24.97 1.37
CA GLN A 431 24.76 -25.90 2.48
C GLN A 431 24.42 -27.31 1.98
N THR A 432 23.68 -27.42 0.88
CA THR A 432 23.40 -28.73 0.24
C THR A 432 24.64 -29.26 -0.42
N LEU A 433 25.42 -28.43 -1.11
CA LEU A 433 26.72 -28.80 -1.69
C LEU A 433 27.74 -29.22 -0.61
N ASP A 434 27.83 -28.45 0.48
CA ASP A 434 28.69 -28.79 1.63
C ASP A 434 28.27 -30.13 2.27
N ASN A 435 26.98 -30.38 2.41
CA ASN A 435 26.47 -31.65 2.92
C ASN A 435 26.74 -32.83 1.97
N LEU A 436 26.63 -32.62 0.66
CA LEU A 436 26.94 -33.63 -0.35
C LEU A 436 28.44 -33.89 -0.44
N PHE A 437 29.26 -32.85 -0.31
CA PHE A 437 30.73 -32.94 -0.24
C PHE A 437 31.18 -33.68 1.03
N THR A 438 30.63 -33.30 2.18
CA THR A 438 30.94 -33.96 3.47
C THR A 438 30.52 -35.43 3.49
N LYS A 439 29.50 -35.81 2.71
CA LYS A 439 29.06 -37.19 2.55
C LYS A 439 29.77 -37.96 1.42
N GLY A 440 30.72 -37.34 0.74
CA GLY A 440 31.48 -37.94 -0.34
C GLY A 440 30.68 -38.35 -1.58
N ILE A 441 29.56 -37.64 -1.83
CA ILE A 441 28.65 -37.91 -2.97
C ILE A 441 29.06 -37.08 -4.20
N VAL A 442 29.76 -35.96 -3.99
CA VAL A 442 30.27 -35.08 -5.06
C VAL A 442 31.79 -34.98 -4.91
N ASP A 443 32.52 -35.21 -6.00
CA ASP A 443 33.98 -35.14 -6.07
C ASP A 443 34.43 -33.71 -6.44
N ASP A 444 35.66 -33.32 -6.04
CA ASP A 444 36.33 -32.04 -6.27
C ASP A 444 36.41 -31.58 -7.76
N ALA A 445 36.06 -32.45 -8.70
CA ALA A 445 36.18 -32.22 -10.14
C ALA A 445 34.94 -31.55 -10.76
N LEU A 446 33.89 -31.24 -9.98
CA LEU A 446 32.62 -30.71 -10.46
C LEU A 446 32.30 -29.27 -9.92
N ILE A 447 33.24 -28.69 -9.19
CA ILE A 447 33.24 -27.29 -8.78
C ILE A 447 34.27 -26.52 -9.62
#